data_f3a7910777de4c2eda45390557fe0a28
#
_entry.id   f3a7910777de4c2eda45390557fe0a28
#
_cell.length_a   1.000
_cell.length_b   1.000
_cell.length_c   1.000
_cell.angle_alpha   90.00
_cell.angle_beta   90.00
_cell.angle_gamma   90.00
#
_symmetry.space_group_name_H-M   'P 1'
#
loop_
_entity.id
_entity.type
_entity.pdbx_description
1 polymer ?
#
loop_
_entity_poly.entity_id
_entity_poly.type
_entity_poly.pdbx_seq_one_letter_code
_entity_poly.pdbx_strand_id
1 'polypeptide(L)'
;MTPKSATPQDAPGALDARCFTLLPALLLLLATPALAESDDVARGRYLIQISGCNDCHTAGWMESAGQVPEDRWLTGSPLGWRGPWGTTYASNLRLVAHNLTEPQWLEHARREWRPPMPWFNLRKMEDDDLIAIYRYVRHLGAAGEMAPAYLPPDKTPQMPYAVFPGVK
;
A
#
# COMPACT_ATOMS: atom_id res chain seq x y z
N MET A 1 -51.98 -85.89 -27.54
CA MET A 1 -53.01 -85.79 -26.51
C MET A 1 -52.92 -84.39 -25.90
N THR A 2 -53.92 -83.64 -26.26
CA THR A 2 -54.37 -82.37 -25.69
C THR A 2 -54.82 -82.58 -24.22
N PRO A 3 -55.16 -81.61 -23.40
CA PRO A 3 -55.27 -80.15 -23.63
C PRO A 3 -55.01 -79.29 -22.35
N LYS A 4 -55.35 -78.06 -22.56
CA LYS A 4 -56.06 -77.09 -21.67
C LYS A 4 -55.18 -76.21 -20.77
N SER A 5 -55.20 -74.95 -21.07
CA SER A 5 -56.13 -73.83 -20.82
C SER A 5 -55.96 -73.25 -19.42
N ALA A 6 -55.71 -72.03 -19.32
CA ALA A 6 -56.57 -70.89 -19.11
C ALA A 6 -55.79 -69.71 -18.48
N THR A 7 -55.93 -68.57 -19.06
CA THR A 7 -55.93 -67.26 -18.47
C THR A 7 -57.08 -67.08 -17.48
N PRO A 8 -57.08 -66.12 -16.53
CA PRO A 8 -57.11 -64.69 -16.86
C PRO A 8 -56.39 -63.78 -15.84
N GLN A 9 -56.08 -62.63 -16.36
CA GLN A 9 -56.41 -61.27 -15.86
C GLN A 9 -56.33 -60.98 -14.35
N ASP A 10 -55.52 -60.03 -14.01
CA ASP A 10 -56.09 -58.78 -13.49
C ASP A 10 -55.00 -57.71 -13.47
N ALA A 11 -55.40 -56.51 -13.90
CA ALA A 11 -54.69 -55.26 -13.99
C ALA A 11 -54.80 -54.48 -12.65
N PRO A 12 -54.43 -53.18 -12.60
CA PRO A 12 -53.13 -52.57 -12.50
C PRO A 12 -52.96 -51.86 -11.15
N GLY A 13 -51.83 -52.02 -10.52
CA GLY A 13 -51.47 -51.27 -9.33
C GLY A 13 -50.80 -49.93 -9.68
N ALA A 14 -51.38 -48.90 -9.16
CA ALA A 14 -51.05 -47.51 -9.37
C ALA A 14 -49.57 -47.23 -9.17
N LEU A 15 -48.98 -46.58 -10.14
CA LEU A 15 -47.66 -45.90 -10.02
C LEU A 15 -47.82 -44.65 -9.15
N ASP A 16 -47.39 -44.72 -7.91
CA ASP A 16 -47.14 -43.54 -7.06
C ASP A 16 -45.95 -42.77 -7.65
N ALA A 17 -46.28 -41.80 -8.47
CA ALA A 17 -45.33 -40.78 -8.89
C ALA A 17 -45.00 -39.85 -7.70
N ARG A 18 -44.08 -40.30 -6.85
CA ARG A 18 -43.44 -39.36 -5.90
C ARG A 18 -42.52 -38.42 -6.68
N CYS A 19 -43.11 -37.30 -7.02
CA CYS A 19 -42.43 -36.13 -7.58
C CYS A 19 -41.34 -35.68 -6.59
N PHE A 20 -40.11 -36.14 -6.82
CA PHE A 20 -38.94 -35.61 -6.16
C PHE A 20 -38.68 -34.23 -6.76
N THR A 21 -39.26 -33.20 -6.15
CA THR A 21 -38.87 -31.81 -6.40
C THR A 21 -37.47 -31.61 -5.88
N LEU A 22 -36.48 -31.79 -6.75
CA LEU A 22 -35.11 -31.30 -6.53
C LEU A 22 -35.18 -29.78 -6.51
N LEU A 23 -35.22 -29.17 -5.30
CA LEU A 23 -34.93 -27.77 -5.11
C LEU A 23 -33.43 -27.57 -5.50
N PRO A 24 -33.13 -26.77 -6.53
CA PRO A 24 -31.75 -26.32 -6.71
C PRO A 24 -31.42 -25.40 -5.53
N ALA A 25 -30.56 -25.85 -4.63
CA ALA A 25 -29.94 -25.01 -3.64
C ALA A 25 -29.12 -23.95 -4.41
N LEU A 26 -29.72 -22.77 -4.61
CA LEU A 26 -29.06 -21.58 -5.16
C LEU A 26 -28.01 -21.14 -4.15
N LEU A 27 -26.78 -21.65 -4.32
CA LEU A 27 -25.62 -21.19 -3.59
C LEU A 27 -25.35 -19.75 -4.03
N LEU A 28 -25.94 -18.76 -3.33
CA LEU A 28 -25.55 -17.37 -3.46
C LEU A 28 -24.10 -17.29 -2.96
N LEU A 29 -23.13 -17.33 -3.88
CA LEU A 29 -21.80 -16.87 -3.61
C LEU A 29 -21.91 -15.37 -3.25
N LEU A 30 -21.85 -15.06 -1.97
CA LEU A 30 -21.60 -13.73 -1.47
C LEU A 30 -20.18 -13.36 -1.91
N ALA A 31 -20.03 -12.88 -3.14
CA ALA A 31 -18.84 -12.19 -3.57
C ALA A 31 -18.74 -10.94 -2.69
N THR A 32 -17.92 -11.01 -1.66
CA THR A 32 -17.49 -9.81 -0.93
C THR A 32 -16.83 -8.90 -1.97
N PRO A 33 -17.31 -7.66 -2.17
CA PRO A 33 -16.58 -6.74 -3.04
C PRO A 33 -15.21 -6.57 -2.42
N ALA A 34 -14.18 -7.09 -3.06
CA ALA A 34 -12.83 -6.63 -2.80
C ALA A 34 -12.89 -5.11 -3.03
N LEU A 35 -12.63 -4.33 -1.98
CA LEU A 35 -12.52 -2.87 -2.12
C LEU A 35 -11.40 -2.65 -3.13
N ALA A 36 -11.78 -2.35 -4.37
CA ALA A 36 -10.81 -1.98 -5.39
C ALA A 36 -10.08 -0.74 -4.85
N GLU A 37 -8.76 -0.82 -4.84
CA GLU A 37 -7.91 0.32 -4.54
C GLU A 37 -8.30 1.46 -5.49
N SER A 38 -8.48 2.68 -4.98
CA SER A 38 -8.83 3.81 -5.85
C SER A 38 -7.68 4.06 -6.83
N ASP A 39 -7.99 4.52 -8.07
CA ASP A 39 -6.98 4.82 -9.09
C ASP A 39 -5.90 5.78 -8.55
N ASP A 40 -6.27 6.71 -7.69
CA ASP A 40 -5.33 7.66 -7.07
C ASP A 40 -4.36 6.97 -6.09
N VAL A 41 -4.83 6.00 -5.30
CA VAL A 41 -3.97 5.26 -4.36
C VAL A 41 -2.99 4.40 -5.15
N ALA A 42 -3.45 3.69 -6.18
CA ALA A 42 -2.59 2.91 -7.06
C ALA A 42 -1.57 3.81 -7.80
N ARG A 43 -1.99 4.99 -8.28
CA ARG A 43 -1.11 5.99 -8.89
C ARG A 43 -0.07 6.48 -7.89
N GLY A 44 -0.47 6.83 -6.68
CA GLY A 44 0.43 7.30 -5.63
C GLY A 44 1.47 6.24 -5.26
N ARG A 45 1.05 4.98 -5.12
CA ARG A 45 1.97 3.84 -4.89
C ARG A 45 3.03 3.73 -5.98
N TYR A 46 2.61 3.79 -7.24
CA TYR A 46 3.52 3.77 -8.38
C TYR A 46 4.52 4.93 -8.33
N LEU A 47 4.05 6.15 -8.09
CA LEU A 47 4.89 7.34 -8.01
C LEU A 47 5.92 7.25 -6.89
N ILE A 48 5.55 6.78 -5.71
CA ILE A 48 6.48 6.54 -4.58
C ILE A 48 7.63 5.63 -5.00
N GLN A 49 7.33 4.57 -5.74
CA GLN A 49 8.35 3.60 -6.18
C GLN A 49 9.30 4.19 -7.22
N ILE A 50 8.76 4.85 -8.26
CA ILE A 50 9.60 5.33 -9.38
C ILE A 50 10.33 6.64 -9.08
N SER A 51 9.85 7.43 -8.11
CA SER A 51 10.48 8.70 -7.73
C SER A 51 11.53 8.56 -6.62
N GLY A 52 11.82 7.32 -6.17
CA GLY A 52 12.85 7.05 -5.18
C GLY A 52 12.51 7.53 -3.76
N CYS A 53 11.23 7.74 -3.41
CA CYS A 53 10.85 8.17 -2.08
C CYS A 53 11.27 7.17 -1.01
N ASN A 54 11.13 5.88 -1.30
CA ASN A 54 11.51 4.80 -0.40
C ASN A 54 13.01 4.72 -0.15
N ASP A 55 13.86 5.18 -1.08
CA ASP A 55 15.31 5.09 -0.96
C ASP A 55 15.83 5.74 0.32
N CYS A 56 15.17 6.81 0.74
CA CYS A 56 15.51 7.54 1.96
C CYS A 56 14.46 7.39 3.06
N HIS A 57 13.15 7.39 2.71
CA HIS A 57 12.06 7.43 3.69
C HIS A 57 11.61 6.06 4.20
N THR A 58 12.26 4.97 3.74
CA THR A 58 12.01 3.60 4.20
C THR A 58 13.33 2.95 4.63
N ALA A 59 13.47 2.71 5.93
CA ALA A 59 14.69 2.10 6.46
C ALA A 59 14.92 0.71 5.85
N GLY A 60 16.17 0.44 5.42
CA GLY A 60 16.56 -0.84 4.84
C GLY A 60 16.15 -1.05 3.38
N TRP A 61 15.59 -0.03 2.71
CA TRP A 61 15.11 -0.16 1.32
C TRP A 61 16.24 -0.48 0.35
N MET A 62 17.31 0.30 0.37
CA MET A 62 18.43 0.11 -0.56
C MET A 62 19.21 -1.18 -0.26
N GLU A 63 19.40 -1.50 1.01
CA GLU A 63 20.11 -2.70 1.45
C GLU A 63 19.39 -3.99 1.08
N SER A 64 18.06 -3.93 1.00
CA SER A 64 17.21 -5.07 0.60
C SER A 64 16.86 -5.09 -0.89
N ALA A 65 17.43 -4.18 -1.70
CA ALA A 65 17.03 -4.01 -3.10
C ALA A 65 15.51 -3.83 -3.27
N GLY A 66 14.91 -3.02 -2.41
CA GLY A 66 13.48 -2.70 -2.44
C GLY A 66 12.55 -3.76 -1.83
N GLN A 67 13.10 -4.76 -1.14
CA GLN A 67 12.31 -5.87 -0.57
C GLN A 67 11.85 -5.61 0.87
N VAL A 68 11.50 -4.36 1.19
CA VAL A 68 10.89 -4.02 2.47
C VAL A 68 9.37 -4.24 2.35
N PRO A 69 8.72 -4.94 3.31
CA PRO A 69 7.27 -5.06 3.34
C PRO A 69 6.56 -3.70 3.33
N GLU A 70 5.46 -3.59 2.57
CA GLU A 70 4.77 -2.32 2.30
C GLU A 70 4.22 -1.64 3.56
N ASP A 71 3.83 -2.41 4.55
CA ASP A 71 3.40 -1.92 5.86
C ASP A 71 4.48 -1.15 6.62
N ARG A 72 5.75 -1.28 6.21
CA ARG A 72 6.91 -0.57 6.74
C ARG A 72 7.39 0.60 5.88
N TRP A 73 6.75 0.85 4.72
CA TRP A 73 7.16 1.93 3.82
C TRP A 73 6.91 3.31 4.45
N LEU A 74 7.77 4.24 4.10
CA LEU A 74 7.64 5.68 4.37
C LEU A 74 7.58 6.05 5.87
N THR A 75 8.03 5.15 6.73
CA THR A 75 8.10 5.38 8.18
C THR A 75 9.32 6.18 8.61
N GLY A 76 10.10 6.69 7.65
CA GLY A 76 11.34 7.42 7.91
C GLY A 76 12.55 6.51 8.08
N SER A 77 13.70 7.13 8.35
CA SER A 77 14.95 6.39 8.55
C SER A 77 15.78 7.03 9.66
N PRO A 78 16.41 6.23 10.52
CA PRO A 78 17.40 6.72 11.50
C PRO A 78 18.75 7.04 10.86
N LEU A 79 18.96 6.73 9.56
CA LEU A 79 20.21 7.05 8.86
C LEU A 79 20.36 8.56 8.70
N GLY A 80 21.41 9.10 9.31
CA GLY A 80 21.78 10.51 9.16
C GLY A 80 22.51 10.76 7.83
N TRP A 81 22.18 11.86 7.16
CA TRP A 81 22.84 12.34 5.95
C TRP A 81 23.66 13.58 6.29
N ARG A 82 24.95 13.37 6.59
CA ARG A 82 25.86 14.43 7.04
C ARG A 82 26.55 15.10 5.87
N GLY A 83 26.40 16.42 5.78
CA GLY A 83 27.03 17.27 4.77
C GLY A 83 27.43 18.63 5.33
N PRO A 84 27.90 19.56 4.47
CA PRO A 84 28.20 20.94 4.89
C PRO A 84 26.99 21.67 5.51
N TRP A 85 25.76 21.18 5.19
CA TRP A 85 24.49 21.69 5.72
C TRP A 85 24.17 21.21 7.15
N GLY A 86 24.98 20.35 7.74
CA GLY A 86 24.66 19.62 8.98
C GLY A 86 24.25 18.18 8.71
N THR A 87 23.43 17.62 9.59
CA THR A 87 22.89 16.26 9.43
C THR A 87 21.38 16.31 9.34
N THR A 88 20.85 15.76 8.25
CA THR A 88 19.41 15.60 8.01
C THR A 88 19.02 14.13 8.13
N TYR A 89 17.76 13.88 8.44
CA TYR A 89 17.17 12.55 8.52
C TYR A 89 15.90 12.52 7.68
N ALA A 90 15.66 11.43 6.97
CA ALA A 90 14.46 11.27 6.20
C ALA A 90 13.24 11.14 7.12
N SER A 91 12.30 12.06 6.99
CA SER A 91 11.11 12.12 7.85
C SER A 91 10.19 10.92 7.66
N ASN A 92 9.40 10.62 8.70
CA ASN A 92 8.27 9.70 8.60
C ASN A 92 7.13 10.39 7.85
N LEU A 93 6.99 10.06 6.55
CA LEU A 93 5.96 10.67 5.68
C LEU A 93 4.55 10.27 6.09
N ARG A 94 4.37 9.09 6.71
CA ARG A 94 3.07 8.63 7.18
C ARG A 94 2.55 9.51 8.30
N LEU A 95 3.40 9.87 9.26
CA LEU A 95 3.05 10.82 10.32
C LEU A 95 2.87 12.24 9.77
N VAL A 96 3.71 12.66 8.82
CA VAL A 96 3.56 13.98 8.16
C VAL A 96 2.22 14.07 7.46
N ALA A 97 1.88 13.12 6.57
CA ALA A 97 0.62 13.15 5.82
C ALA A 97 -0.60 13.00 6.73
N HIS A 98 -0.47 12.26 7.85
CA HIS A 98 -1.57 12.12 8.80
C HIS A 98 -1.96 13.46 9.47
N ASN A 99 -1.01 14.34 9.66
CA ASN A 99 -1.20 15.63 10.32
C ASN A 99 -1.50 16.80 9.35
N LEU A 100 -1.57 16.55 8.04
CA LEU A 100 -1.80 17.56 7.02
C LEU A 100 -3.10 17.26 6.25
N THR A 101 -3.76 18.32 5.78
CA THR A 101 -4.79 18.24 4.74
C THR A 101 -4.14 18.20 3.34
N GLU A 102 -4.89 17.86 2.28
CA GLU A 102 -4.37 17.88 0.90
C GLU A 102 -3.75 19.23 0.51
N PRO A 103 -4.39 20.39 0.76
CA PRO A 103 -3.76 21.67 0.47
C PRO A 103 -2.47 21.93 1.26
N GLN A 104 -2.45 21.56 2.54
CA GLN A 104 -1.23 21.68 3.36
C GLN A 104 -0.11 20.74 2.91
N TRP A 105 -0.47 19.55 2.41
CA TRP A 105 0.48 18.63 1.80
C TRP A 105 1.12 19.21 0.53
N LEU A 106 0.33 19.80 -0.37
CA LEU A 106 0.85 20.47 -1.57
C LEU A 106 1.82 21.59 -1.19
N GLU A 107 1.45 22.44 -0.24
CA GLU A 107 2.34 23.50 0.27
C GLU A 107 3.62 22.91 0.85
N HIS A 108 3.51 21.83 1.66
CA HIS A 108 4.64 21.14 2.26
C HIS A 108 5.58 20.54 1.20
N ALA A 109 5.05 19.89 0.18
CA ALA A 109 5.80 19.29 -0.91
C ALA A 109 6.54 20.33 -1.77
N ARG A 110 5.99 21.55 -1.91
CA ARG A 110 6.57 22.65 -2.71
C ARG A 110 7.68 23.41 -1.98
N ARG A 111 7.93 23.11 -0.70
CA ARG A 111 9.00 23.77 0.09
C ARG A 111 10.38 23.41 -0.42
N GLU A 112 11.34 24.26 -0.10
CA GLU A 112 12.75 23.94 -0.19
C GLU A 112 13.19 23.16 1.05
N TRP A 113 13.78 22.00 0.83
CA TRP A 113 14.26 21.13 1.89
C TRP A 113 15.78 21.07 1.91
N ARG A 114 16.36 20.77 3.08
CA ARG A 114 17.80 20.55 3.19
C ARG A 114 18.24 19.34 2.38
N PRO A 115 19.46 19.37 1.83
CA PRO A 115 20.04 18.21 1.18
C PRO A 115 20.09 16.99 2.13
N PRO A 116 20.05 15.76 1.59
CA PRO A 116 20.07 15.43 0.16
C PRO A 116 18.68 15.37 -0.49
N MET A 117 17.60 15.78 0.20
CA MET A 117 16.24 15.72 -0.35
C MET A 117 16.15 16.47 -1.69
N PRO A 118 15.81 15.80 -2.81
CA PRO A 118 15.71 16.43 -4.13
C PRO A 118 14.36 17.17 -4.29
N TRP A 119 14.10 18.16 -3.44
CA TRP A 119 12.87 18.94 -3.37
C TRP A 119 12.48 19.59 -4.71
N PHE A 120 13.46 19.89 -5.57
CA PHE A 120 13.24 20.44 -6.90
C PHE A 120 12.50 19.48 -7.83
N ASN A 121 12.55 18.16 -7.59
CA ASN A 121 11.74 17.18 -8.31
C ASN A 121 10.26 17.32 -7.90
N LEU A 122 9.97 17.47 -6.60
CA LEU A 122 8.60 17.67 -6.13
C LEU A 122 7.97 18.95 -6.69
N ARG A 123 8.79 20.01 -6.89
CA ARG A 123 8.33 21.25 -7.54
C ARG A 123 7.96 21.09 -9.03
N LYS A 124 8.38 19.99 -9.66
CA LYS A 124 8.09 19.70 -11.07
C LYS A 124 6.96 18.70 -11.26
N MET A 125 6.53 18.04 -10.18
CA MET A 125 5.37 17.17 -10.23
C MET A 125 4.09 17.98 -10.40
N GLU A 126 3.12 17.41 -11.12
CA GLU A 126 1.77 17.98 -11.17
C GLU A 126 1.09 17.86 -9.80
N ASP A 127 0.12 18.72 -9.52
CA ASP A 127 -0.60 18.70 -8.25
C ASP A 127 -1.37 17.39 -8.05
N ASP A 128 -1.95 16.84 -9.12
CA ASP A 128 -2.67 15.56 -9.08
C ASP A 128 -1.74 14.39 -8.68
N ASP A 129 -0.49 14.38 -9.15
CA ASP A 129 0.50 13.39 -8.76
C ASP A 129 0.90 13.52 -7.28
N LEU A 130 1.08 14.75 -6.79
CA LEU A 130 1.37 15.00 -5.38
C LEU A 130 0.18 14.63 -4.48
N ILE A 131 -1.05 14.85 -4.94
CA ILE A 131 -2.28 14.43 -4.23
C ILE A 131 -2.42 12.91 -4.24
N ALA A 132 -2.12 12.25 -5.36
CA ALA A 132 -2.11 10.79 -5.43
C ALA A 132 -1.09 10.19 -4.44
N ILE A 133 0.12 10.76 -4.35
CA ILE A 133 1.11 10.38 -3.34
C ILE A 133 0.54 10.56 -1.92
N TYR A 134 -0.08 11.71 -1.63
CA TYR A 134 -0.70 11.96 -0.33
C TYR A 134 -1.76 10.91 0.02
N ARG A 135 -2.67 10.62 -0.92
CA ARG A 135 -3.76 9.64 -0.73
C ARG A 135 -3.21 8.25 -0.47
N TYR A 136 -2.17 7.83 -1.19
CA TYR A 136 -1.50 6.58 -0.93
C TYR A 136 -0.84 6.55 0.46
N VAL A 137 -0.08 7.58 0.84
CA VAL A 137 0.54 7.65 2.17
C VAL A 137 -0.51 7.64 3.28
N ARG A 138 -1.64 8.31 3.08
CA ARG A 138 -2.80 8.26 3.99
C ARG A 138 -3.43 6.87 4.03
N HIS A 139 -3.52 6.18 2.91
CA HIS A 139 -4.03 4.81 2.81
C HIS A 139 -3.18 3.83 3.64
N LEU A 140 -1.87 3.98 3.64
CA LEU A 140 -0.98 3.19 4.49
C LEU A 140 -1.23 3.42 6.00
N GLY A 141 -1.86 4.53 6.37
CA GLY A 141 -2.15 4.90 7.75
C GLY A 141 -0.91 5.39 8.52
N ALA A 142 -1.12 5.97 9.71
CA ALA A 142 -0.05 6.40 10.59
C ALA A 142 0.68 5.18 11.19
N ALA A 143 2.01 5.19 11.16
CA ALA A 143 2.84 4.14 11.78
C ALA A 143 4.26 4.63 12.03
N GLY A 144 4.98 3.94 12.90
CA GLY A 144 6.38 4.24 13.22
C GLY A 144 6.54 5.48 14.12
N GLU A 145 7.78 5.88 14.29
CA GLU A 145 8.21 6.97 15.17
C GLU A 145 8.63 8.18 14.34
N MET A 146 8.74 9.35 14.98
CA MET A 146 9.34 10.53 14.36
C MET A 146 10.81 10.28 14.07
N ALA A 147 11.27 10.65 12.88
CA ALA A 147 12.70 10.64 12.57
C ALA A 147 13.48 11.58 13.51
N PRO A 148 14.78 11.32 13.73
CA PRO A 148 15.63 12.21 14.53
C PRO A 148 15.61 13.64 14.00
N ALA A 149 15.76 14.60 14.92
CA ALA A 149 15.81 16.02 14.55
C ALA A 149 17.10 16.36 13.78
N TYR A 150 17.01 17.37 12.91
CA TYR A 150 18.17 17.94 12.25
C TYR A 150 19.24 18.36 13.25
N LEU A 151 20.52 18.09 12.89
CA LEU A 151 21.69 18.56 13.64
C LEU A 151 22.49 19.57 12.81
N PRO A 152 22.88 20.72 13.40
CA PRO A 152 23.71 21.70 12.71
C PRO A 152 25.15 21.16 12.44
N PRO A 153 25.94 21.83 11.57
CA PRO A 153 27.25 21.33 11.15
C PRO A 153 28.26 21.11 12.28
N ASP A 154 28.15 21.87 13.36
CA ASP A 154 29.01 21.78 14.55
C ASP A 154 28.66 20.61 15.48
N LYS A 155 27.59 19.88 15.22
CA LYS A 155 27.17 18.70 15.98
C LYS A 155 27.49 17.42 15.25
N THR A 156 28.02 16.44 15.98
CA THR A 156 28.26 15.10 15.44
C THR A 156 27.04 14.24 15.67
N PRO A 157 26.47 13.60 14.58
CA PRO A 157 25.37 12.69 14.73
C PRO A 157 25.81 11.40 15.41
N GLN A 158 24.86 10.69 16.00
CA GLN A 158 25.03 9.28 16.37
C GLN A 158 24.95 8.39 15.13
N MET A 159 25.64 7.26 15.13
CA MET A 159 25.55 6.25 14.08
C MET A 159 24.15 5.63 14.04
N PRO A 160 23.66 5.22 12.85
CA PRO A 160 24.36 5.26 11.55
C PRO A 160 24.21 6.62 10.83
N TYR A 161 25.25 7.02 10.10
CA TYR A 161 25.16 8.16 9.18
C TYR A 161 26.11 8.00 7.98
N ALA A 162 25.68 8.54 6.84
CA ALA A 162 26.49 8.68 5.63
C ALA A 162 27.11 10.08 5.57
N VAL A 163 28.32 10.17 5.04
CA VAL A 163 29.06 11.45 4.92
C VAL A 163 29.12 11.87 3.46
N PHE A 164 28.66 13.08 3.19
CA PHE A 164 28.79 13.72 1.88
C PHE A 164 30.14 14.45 1.75
N PRO A 165 30.65 14.60 0.51
CA PRO A 165 31.85 15.37 0.27
C PRO A 165 31.78 16.78 0.84
N GLY A 166 32.94 17.33 1.31
CA GLY A 166 33.04 18.67 1.87
C GLY A 166 32.80 18.78 3.37
N VAL A 167 32.58 17.68 4.09
CA VAL A 167 32.61 17.65 5.55
C VAL A 167 34.09 17.60 6.00
N LYS A 168 34.50 18.56 6.83
CA LYS A 168 35.80 18.59 7.48
C LYS A 168 35.73 18.00 8.87
#